data_887e8677960d118a9e7a5e600cf4bbe7
#
_entry.id   887e8677960d118a9e7a5e600cf4bbe7
#
_cell.length_a   1.000
_cell.length_b   1.000
_cell.length_c   1.000
_cell.angle_alpha   90.00
_cell.angle_beta   90.00
_cell.angle_gamma   90.00
#
_symmetry.space_group_name_H-M   'P 1'
#
loop_
_entity.id
_entity.type
_entity.pdbx_description
1 polymer ?
#
loop_
_entity_poly.entity_id
_entity_poly.type
_entity_poly.pdbx_seq_one_letter_code
_entity_poly.pdbx_strand_id
1 'polypeptide(L)'
;MERGRHIVKVSISFLASVAIATILLVTQTTASNIAWLSSMKMPVDTSVMVSMFIGDLISMNFKGEFPVGVLIFVGMLISFLVTRIALIWVNIDKRYLYALAGGMAMFAIVGLMPLAFYNLDLIAGARSLLGKVYLTCSGMIAGYYFGARQTEESTDENR
;
A
#
# COMPACT_ATOMS: atom_id res chain seq x y z
N MET A 1 -14.55 18.94 22.04
CA MET A 1 -13.84 19.38 20.82
C MET A 1 -12.60 18.53 20.50
N GLU A 2 -11.87 18.02 21.48
CA GLU A 2 -10.62 17.24 21.30
C GLU A 2 -10.83 15.89 20.60
N ARG A 3 -11.88 15.15 20.97
CA ARG A 3 -12.19 13.84 20.36
C ARG A 3 -12.40 13.90 18.84
N GLY A 4 -12.97 14.99 18.35
CA GLY A 4 -13.14 15.21 16.90
C GLY A 4 -11.79 15.44 16.18
N ARG A 5 -10.89 16.19 16.79
CA ARG A 5 -9.54 16.44 16.26
C ARG A 5 -8.72 15.15 16.15
N HIS A 6 -8.79 14.28 17.15
CA HIS A 6 -8.10 12.99 17.15
C HIS A 6 -8.60 12.10 15.99
N ILE A 7 -9.93 11.98 15.80
CA ILE A 7 -10.48 11.17 14.71
C ILE A 7 -10.03 11.70 13.35
N VAL A 8 -10.01 13.00 13.14
CA VAL A 8 -9.57 13.63 11.88
C VAL A 8 -8.08 13.35 11.63
N LYS A 9 -7.21 13.48 12.64
CA LYS A 9 -5.78 13.17 12.51
C LYS A 9 -5.55 11.70 12.14
N VAL A 10 -6.19 10.77 12.85
CA VAL A 10 -6.12 9.34 12.55
C VAL A 10 -6.57 9.03 11.12
N SER A 11 -7.67 9.64 10.68
CA SER A 11 -8.17 9.46 9.30
C SER A 11 -7.20 9.99 8.26
N ILE A 12 -6.60 11.16 8.48
CA ILE A 12 -5.60 11.74 7.57
C ILE A 12 -4.36 10.85 7.52
N SER A 13 -3.86 10.37 8.66
CA SER A 13 -2.71 9.47 8.74
C SER A 13 -2.99 8.15 8.03
N PHE A 14 -4.21 7.62 8.12
CA PHE A 14 -4.64 6.42 7.42
C PHE A 14 -4.68 6.65 5.90
N LEU A 15 -5.30 7.74 5.43
CA LEU A 15 -5.34 8.07 4.00
C LEU A 15 -3.94 8.30 3.42
N ALA A 16 -3.06 8.95 4.17
CA ALA A 16 -1.65 9.12 3.77
C ALA A 16 -0.93 7.76 3.64
N SER A 17 -1.17 6.84 4.58
CA SER A 17 -0.62 5.49 4.52
C SER A 17 -1.12 4.72 3.28
N VAL A 18 -2.42 4.79 2.96
CA VAL A 18 -2.97 4.19 1.74
C VAL A 18 -2.37 4.82 0.49
N ALA A 19 -2.20 6.14 0.46
CA ALA A 19 -1.57 6.84 -0.66
C ALA A 19 -0.12 6.39 -0.86
N ILE A 20 0.67 6.26 0.22
CA ILE A 20 2.04 5.74 0.17
C ILE A 20 2.07 4.34 -0.44
N ALA A 21 1.23 3.42 0.05
CA ALA A 21 1.17 2.06 -0.48
C ALA A 21 0.78 2.03 -1.96
N THR A 22 -0.20 2.85 -2.36
CA THR A 22 -0.66 2.95 -3.75
C THR A 22 0.43 3.49 -4.67
N ILE A 23 1.14 4.56 -4.28
CA ILE A 23 2.23 5.13 -5.05
C ILE A 23 3.37 4.13 -5.23
N LEU A 24 3.77 3.43 -4.16
CA LEU A 24 4.81 2.41 -4.23
C LEU A 24 4.41 1.23 -5.12
N LEU A 25 3.15 0.81 -5.09
CA LEU A 25 2.62 -0.23 -5.97
C LEU A 25 2.66 0.21 -7.43
N VAL A 26 2.19 1.43 -7.74
CA VAL A 26 2.23 1.97 -9.11
C VAL A 26 3.67 2.09 -9.60
N THR A 27 4.58 2.58 -8.76
CA THR A 27 6.02 2.68 -9.09
C THR A 27 6.59 1.32 -9.49
N GLN A 28 6.29 0.26 -8.73
CA GLN A 28 6.74 -1.11 -9.05
C GLN A 28 6.13 -1.61 -10.35
N THR A 29 4.85 -1.35 -10.60
CA THR A 29 4.16 -1.77 -11.81
C THR A 29 4.76 -1.07 -13.03
N THR A 30 4.95 0.25 -12.97
CA THR A 30 5.57 1.03 -14.03
C THR A 30 7.03 0.57 -14.29
N ALA A 31 7.81 0.34 -13.22
CA ALA A 31 9.17 -0.18 -13.34
C ALA A 31 9.20 -1.54 -14.04
N SER A 32 8.27 -2.44 -13.72
CA SER A 32 8.15 -3.74 -14.38
C SER A 32 7.78 -3.61 -15.85
N ASN A 33 6.89 -2.70 -16.20
CA ASN A 33 6.50 -2.41 -17.58
C ASN A 33 7.66 -1.82 -18.38
N ILE A 34 8.41 -0.88 -17.78
CA ILE A 34 9.61 -0.28 -18.39
C ILE A 34 10.70 -1.34 -18.63
N ALA A 35 10.96 -2.20 -17.65
CA ALA A 35 11.91 -3.29 -17.79
C ALA A 35 11.54 -4.24 -18.93
N TRP A 36 10.25 -4.54 -19.08
CA TRP A 36 9.75 -5.35 -20.20
C TRP A 36 9.96 -4.65 -21.55
N LEU A 37 9.61 -3.36 -21.69
CA LEU A 37 9.83 -2.58 -22.91
C LEU A 37 11.32 -2.52 -23.28
N SER A 38 12.19 -2.31 -22.30
CA SER A 38 13.65 -2.30 -22.49
C SER A 38 14.16 -3.65 -22.98
N SER A 39 13.60 -4.76 -22.49
CA SER A 39 13.95 -6.11 -22.96
C SER A 39 13.60 -6.35 -24.43
N MET A 40 12.56 -5.65 -24.93
CA MET A 40 12.13 -5.66 -26.34
C MET A 40 12.94 -4.66 -27.21
N LYS A 41 13.99 -4.03 -26.66
CA LYS A 41 14.81 -3.00 -27.32
C LYS A 41 14.01 -1.79 -27.82
N MET A 42 12.87 -1.50 -27.19
CA MET A 42 12.12 -0.27 -27.48
C MET A 42 12.81 0.94 -26.84
N PRO A 43 12.85 2.09 -27.51
CA PRO A 43 13.42 3.30 -26.94
C PRO A 43 12.55 3.75 -25.74
N VAL A 44 13.15 3.77 -24.55
CA VAL A 44 12.50 4.25 -23.34
C VAL A 44 13.19 5.53 -22.91
N ASP A 45 12.57 6.66 -23.24
CA ASP A 45 13.02 7.99 -22.85
C ASP A 45 12.37 8.41 -21.52
N THR A 46 12.94 9.40 -20.84
CA THR A 46 12.46 9.92 -19.57
C THR A 46 11.00 10.42 -19.68
N SER A 47 10.63 11.02 -20.80
CA SER A 47 9.26 11.46 -21.06
C SER A 47 8.28 10.30 -21.11
N VAL A 48 8.69 9.17 -21.70
CA VAL A 48 7.91 7.93 -21.74
C VAL A 48 7.73 7.35 -20.33
N MET A 49 8.79 7.33 -19.52
CA MET A 49 8.73 6.84 -18.13
C MET A 49 7.72 7.64 -17.29
N VAL A 50 7.77 8.96 -17.35
CA VAL A 50 6.85 9.84 -16.61
C VAL A 50 5.41 9.68 -17.10
N SER A 51 5.22 9.64 -18.42
CA SER A 51 3.91 9.43 -19.03
C SER A 51 3.29 8.09 -18.64
N MET A 52 4.10 7.01 -18.62
CA MET A 52 3.66 5.69 -18.17
C MET A 52 3.27 5.70 -16.69
N PHE A 53 4.08 6.31 -15.82
CA PHE A 53 3.77 6.38 -14.40
C PHE A 53 2.44 7.11 -14.13
N ILE A 54 2.24 8.25 -14.76
CA ILE A 54 0.98 9.01 -14.64
C ILE A 54 -0.19 8.21 -15.24
N GLY A 55 0.03 7.58 -16.40
CA GLY A 55 -0.95 6.72 -17.05
C GLY A 55 -1.36 5.53 -16.19
N ASP A 56 -0.40 4.83 -15.60
CA ASP A 56 -0.63 3.70 -14.69
C ASP A 56 -1.37 4.17 -13.42
N LEU A 57 -0.95 5.31 -12.84
CA LEU A 57 -1.61 5.88 -11.66
C LEU A 57 -3.10 6.17 -11.93
N ILE A 58 -3.41 6.77 -13.06
CA ILE A 58 -4.79 7.11 -13.43
C ILE A 58 -5.57 5.85 -13.82
N SER A 59 -4.99 4.97 -14.64
CA SER A 59 -5.67 3.79 -15.15
C SER A 59 -6.02 2.82 -14.03
N MET A 60 -5.07 2.53 -13.14
CA MET A 60 -5.27 1.56 -12.06
C MET A 60 -6.24 2.05 -10.99
N ASN A 61 -6.40 3.38 -10.81
CA ASN A 61 -7.26 3.91 -9.76
C ASN A 61 -8.62 4.41 -10.26
N PHE A 62 -8.74 4.83 -11.54
CA PHE A 62 -9.95 5.50 -12.04
C PHE A 62 -10.58 4.82 -13.25
N LYS A 63 -9.83 4.04 -14.05
CA LYS A 63 -10.34 3.44 -15.29
C LYS A 63 -10.53 1.91 -15.21
N GLY A 64 -9.98 1.26 -14.18
CA GLY A 64 -10.12 -0.18 -13.99
C GLY A 64 -11.48 -0.56 -13.40
N GLU A 65 -11.99 -1.75 -13.72
CA GLU A 65 -13.19 -2.31 -13.08
C GLU A 65 -13.01 -2.46 -11.57
N PHE A 66 -11.79 -2.66 -11.12
CA PHE A 66 -11.41 -2.73 -9.70
C PHE A 66 -10.31 -1.70 -9.42
N PRO A 67 -10.66 -0.52 -8.87
CA PRO A 67 -9.67 0.48 -8.49
C PRO A 67 -8.70 -0.07 -7.43
N VAL A 68 -7.42 -0.17 -7.78
CA VAL A 68 -6.39 -0.77 -6.91
C VAL A 68 -6.27 0.00 -5.59
N GLY A 69 -6.42 1.32 -5.63
CA GLY A 69 -6.42 2.14 -4.41
C GLY A 69 -7.54 1.77 -3.44
N VAL A 70 -8.72 1.38 -3.95
CA VAL A 70 -9.84 0.92 -3.11
C VAL A 70 -9.53 -0.45 -2.50
N LEU A 71 -8.92 -1.36 -3.25
CA LEU A 71 -8.49 -2.66 -2.71
C LEU A 71 -7.46 -2.48 -1.58
N ILE A 72 -6.48 -1.61 -1.78
CA ILE A 72 -5.49 -1.28 -0.76
C ILE A 72 -6.16 -0.63 0.45
N PHE A 73 -7.07 0.33 0.23
CA PHE A 73 -7.82 0.98 1.30
C PHE A 73 -8.57 -0.03 2.16
N VAL A 74 -9.35 -0.92 1.56
CA VAL A 74 -10.14 -1.93 2.27
C VAL A 74 -9.23 -2.93 2.97
N GLY A 75 -8.19 -3.44 2.30
CA GLY A 75 -7.24 -4.39 2.86
C GLY A 75 -6.50 -3.81 4.08
N MET A 76 -6.00 -2.58 3.96
CA MET A 76 -5.33 -1.90 5.08
C MET A 76 -6.30 -1.55 6.21
N LEU A 77 -7.54 -1.15 5.89
CA LEU A 77 -8.56 -0.86 6.89
C LEU A 77 -8.84 -2.08 7.76
N ILE A 78 -9.11 -3.22 7.14
CA ILE A 78 -9.37 -4.49 7.85
C ILE A 78 -8.15 -4.88 8.69
N SER A 79 -6.96 -4.85 8.10
CA SER A 79 -5.73 -5.25 8.77
C SER A 79 -5.40 -4.34 9.97
N PHE A 80 -5.60 -3.02 9.84
CA PHE A 80 -5.35 -2.06 10.92
C PHE A 80 -6.40 -2.15 12.02
N LEU A 81 -7.67 -2.46 11.70
CA LEU A 81 -8.70 -2.73 12.70
C LEU A 81 -8.36 -3.98 13.53
N VAL A 82 -7.96 -5.06 12.87
CA VAL A 82 -7.51 -6.29 13.55
C VAL A 82 -6.29 -5.99 14.43
N THR A 83 -5.33 -5.23 13.92
CA THR A 83 -4.14 -4.82 14.68
C THR A 83 -4.51 -3.99 15.91
N ARG A 84 -5.47 -3.10 15.79
CA ARG A 84 -5.95 -2.31 16.94
C ARG A 84 -6.54 -3.18 18.04
N ILE A 85 -7.25 -4.23 17.66
CA ILE A 85 -7.79 -5.22 18.61
C ILE A 85 -6.65 -6.04 19.23
N ALA A 86 -5.69 -6.49 18.42
CA ALA A 86 -4.54 -7.26 18.88
C ALA A 86 -3.66 -6.49 19.88
N LEU A 87 -3.53 -5.17 19.72
CA LEU A 87 -2.80 -4.28 20.64
C LEU A 87 -3.38 -4.25 22.07
N ILE A 88 -4.63 -4.69 22.27
CA ILE A 88 -5.22 -4.80 23.60
C ILE A 88 -4.56 -5.96 24.37
N TRP A 89 -4.12 -6.99 23.67
CA TRP A 89 -3.61 -8.23 24.26
C TRP A 89 -2.09 -8.35 24.19
N VAL A 90 -1.48 -7.64 23.24
CA VAL A 90 -0.03 -7.74 22.95
C VAL A 90 0.64 -6.41 23.26
N ASN A 91 1.60 -6.41 24.18
CA ASN A 91 2.35 -5.21 24.58
C ASN A 91 3.61 -5.04 23.69
N ILE A 92 3.38 -4.80 22.40
CA ILE A 92 4.43 -4.51 21.39
C ILE A 92 4.26 -3.06 20.92
N ASP A 93 5.37 -2.42 20.51
CA ASP A 93 5.33 -1.07 19.94
C ASP A 93 4.37 -1.02 18.73
N LYS A 94 3.45 -0.08 18.75
CA LYS A 94 2.43 0.14 17.72
C LYS A 94 3.04 0.23 16.32
N ARG A 95 4.23 0.81 16.18
CA ARG A 95 4.92 1.02 14.90
C ARG A 95 5.18 -0.30 14.18
N TYR A 96 5.74 -1.29 14.88
CA TYR A 96 6.07 -2.57 14.29
C TYR A 96 4.82 -3.41 13.99
N LEU A 97 3.83 -3.35 14.86
CA LEU A 97 2.61 -4.12 14.67
C LEU A 97 1.80 -3.60 13.47
N TYR A 98 1.70 -2.28 13.30
CA TYR A 98 1.07 -1.70 12.10
C TYR A 98 1.91 -1.92 10.84
N ALA A 99 3.24 -1.93 10.93
CA ALA A 99 4.10 -2.30 9.81
C ALA A 99 3.82 -3.74 9.34
N LEU A 100 3.78 -4.69 10.29
CA LEU A 100 3.43 -6.08 9.99
C LEU A 100 2.04 -6.18 9.35
N ALA A 101 1.06 -5.46 9.91
CA ALA A 101 -0.31 -5.44 9.41
C ALA A 101 -0.40 -4.91 7.96
N GLY A 102 0.30 -3.82 7.67
CA GLY A 102 0.37 -3.27 6.31
C GLY A 102 1.02 -4.24 5.32
N GLY A 103 2.11 -4.90 5.75
CA GLY A 103 2.75 -5.95 4.96
C GLY A 103 1.83 -7.14 4.70
N MET A 104 1.13 -7.62 5.72
CA MET A 104 0.16 -8.72 5.58
C MET A 104 -1.03 -8.34 4.68
N ALA A 105 -1.53 -7.11 4.77
CA ALA A 105 -2.57 -6.62 3.87
C ALA A 105 -2.13 -6.68 2.41
N MET A 106 -0.94 -6.15 2.11
CA MET A 106 -0.39 -6.17 0.75
C MET A 106 -0.07 -7.59 0.28
N PHE A 107 0.49 -8.42 1.15
CA PHE A 107 0.73 -9.85 0.85
C PHE A 107 -0.58 -10.59 0.53
N ALA A 108 -1.63 -10.36 1.31
CA ALA A 108 -2.93 -10.96 1.06
C ALA A 108 -3.52 -10.49 -0.28
N ILE A 109 -3.47 -9.19 -0.58
CA ILE A 109 -3.95 -8.66 -1.88
C ILE A 109 -3.20 -9.33 -3.02
N VAL A 110 -1.87 -9.34 -2.99
CA VAL A 110 -1.02 -9.87 -4.07
C VAL A 110 -1.09 -11.41 -4.17
N GLY A 111 -1.24 -12.10 -3.05
CA GLY A 111 -1.30 -13.56 -2.99
C GLY A 111 -2.67 -14.14 -3.29
N LEU A 112 -3.76 -13.45 -2.88
CA LEU A 112 -5.13 -13.92 -3.10
C LEU A 112 -5.70 -13.49 -4.45
N MET A 113 -5.16 -12.41 -5.05
CA MET A 113 -5.62 -11.91 -6.34
C MET A 113 -5.60 -12.97 -7.45
N PRO A 114 -4.51 -13.76 -7.63
CA PRO A 114 -4.52 -14.84 -8.63
C PRO A 114 -5.59 -15.88 -8.39
N LEU A 115 -5.89 -16.22 -7.14
CA LEU A 115 -6.94 -17.19 -6.79
C LEU A 115 -8.34 -16.69 -7.16
N ALA A 116 -8.58 -15.37 -7.02
CA ALA A 116 -9.85 -14.75 -7.36
C ALA A 116 -10.04 -14.57 -8.88
N PHE A 117 -8.95 -14.46 -9.65
CA PHE A 117 -8.96 -14.15 -11.08
C PHE A 117 -8.30 -15.24 -11.93
N TYR A 118 -8.70 -16.50 -11.73
CA TYR A 118 -8.29 -17.65 -12.57
C TYR A 118 -6.75 -17.79 -12.73
N ASN A 119 -5.99 -17.55 -11.66
CA ASN A 119 -4.52 -17.56 -11.63
C ASN A 119 -3.85 -16.46 -12.50
N LEU A 120 -4.56 -15.36 -12.76
CA LEU A 120 -3.99 -14.22 -13.44
C LEU A 120 -3.47 -13.18 -12.45
N ASP A 121 -2.17 -12.86 -12.53
CA ASP A 121 -1.60 -11.71 -11.84
C ASP A 121 -1.97 -10.42 -12.60
N LEU A 122 -3.03 -9.73 -12.16
CA LEU A 122 -3.52 -8.49 -12.79
C LEU A 122 -2.54 -7.33 -12.59
N ILE A 123 -1.75 -7.37 -11.52
CA ILE A 123 -0.73 -6.36 -11.24
C ILE A 123 0.58 -6.82 -11.88
N ALA A 124 1.07 -6.07 -12.88
CA ALA A 124 2.31 -6.41 -13.59
C ALA A 124 3.51 -6.56 -12.64
N GLY A 125 3.59 -5.73 -11.59
CA GLY A 125 4.61 -5.81 -10.55
C GLY A 125 4.55 -7.09 -9.69
N ALA A 126 3.40 -7.78 -9.64
CA ALA A 126 3.22 -8.99 -8.84
C ALA A 126 3.58 -10.30 -9.58
N ARG A 127 3.91 -10.23 -10.86
CA ARG A 127 4.24 -11.41 -11.69
C ARG A 127 5.55 -12.09 -11.30
N SER A 128 6.46 -11.39 -10.62
CA SER A 128 7.72 -11.94 -10.13
C SER A 128 7.72 -12.11 -8.61
N LEU A 129 8.49 -13.08 -8.10
CA LEU A 129 8.67 -13.25 -6.67
C LEU A 129 9.24 -11.98 -6.01
N LEU A 130 10.24 -11.36 -6.64
CA LEU A 130 10.83 -10.10 -6.18
C LEU A 130 9.79 -8.98 -6.14
N GLY A 131 8.90 -8.91 -7.13
CA GLY A 131 7.80 -7.96 -7.15
C GLY A 131 6.80 -8.16 -6.01
N LYS A 132 6.45 -9.42 -5.69
CA LYS A 132 5.60 -9.74 -4.54
C LYS A 132 6.23 -9.33 -3.21
N VAL A 133 7.54 -9.58 -3.05
CA VAL A 133 8.30 -9.15 -1.86
C VAL A 133 8.31 -7.62 -1.78
N TYR A 134 8.61 -6.92 -2.87
CA TYR A 134 8.61 -5.46 -2.89
C TYR A 134 7.24 -4.88 -2.48
N LEU A 135 6.15 -5.42 -3.04
CA LEU A 135 4.80 -4.98 -2.71
C LEU A 135 4.44 -5.24 -1.24
N THR A 136 4.88 -6.36 -0.69
CA THR A 136 4.74 -6.64 0.75
C THR A 136 5.52 -5.63 1.59
N CYS A 137 6.76 -5.33 1.23
CA CYS A 137 7.57 -4.32 1.90
C CYS A 137 6.97 -2.91 1.79
N SER A 138 6.35 -2.57 0.66
CA SER A 138 5.65 -1.29 0.50
C SER A 138 4.49 -1.14 1.49
N GLY A 139 3.76 -2.22 1.73
CA GLY A 139 2.74 -2.28 2.78
C GLY A 139 3.31 -2.11 4.18
N MET A 140 4.48 -2.71 4.45
CA MET A 140 5.17 -2.54 5.75
C MET A 140 5.60 -1.08 5.98
N ILE A 141 6.12 -0.40 4.96
CA ILE A 141 6.51 1.01 5.03
C ILE A 141 5.28 1.88 5.32
N ALA A 142 4.19 1.66 4.60
CA ALA A 142 2.95 2.41 4.79
C ALA A 142 2.33 2.16 6.18
N GLY A 143 2.35 0.92 6.66
CA GLY A 143 1.89 0.56 8.00
C GLY A 143 2.77 1.14 9.10
N TYR A 144 4.09 1.12 8.92
CA TYR A 144 5.03 1.74 9.85
C TYR A 144 4.78 3.25 9.99
N TYR A 145 4.57 3.95 8.86
CA TYR A 145 4.22 5.36 8.86
C TYR A 145 2.95 5.64 9.69
N PHE A 146 1.90 4.83 9.50
CA PHE A 146 0.66 4.96 10.26
C PHE A 146 0.90 4.73 11.77
N GLY A 147 1.62 3.66 12.13
CA GLY A 147 1.95 3.33 13.50
C GLY A 147 2.80 4.39 14.20
N ALA A 148 3.75 5.01 13.49
CA ALA A 148 4.58 6.09 14.00
C ALA A 148 3.73 7.31 14.35
N ARG A 149 2.81 7.71 13.47
CA ARG A 149 1.88 8.82 13.72
C ARG A 149 0.97 8.56 14.92
N GLN A 150 0.47 7.32 15.07
CA GLN A 150 -0.35 6.94 16.23
C GLN A 150 0.43 6.99 17.56
N THR A 151 1.74 6.76 17.53
CA THR A 151 2.59 6.83 18.71
C THR A 151 2.87 8.30 19.09
N GLU A 152 3.15 9.17 18.14
CA GLU A 152 3.35 10.61 18.35
C GLU A 152 2.11 11.25 18.99
N GLU A 153 0.92 10.98 18.44
CA GLU A 153 -0.34 11.51 18.96
C GLU A 153 -0.63 11.08 20.40
N SER A 154 -0.32 9.82 20.76
CA SER A 154 -0.52 9.33 22.13
C SER A 154 0.48 9.94 23.13
N THR A 155 1.62 10.44 22.67
CA THR A 155 2.63 11.11 23.52
C THR A 155 2.25 12.57 23.77
N ASP A 156 1.67 13.24 22.78
CA ASP A 156 1.21 14.63 22.89
C ASP A 156 -0.02 14.76 23.81
N GLU A 157 -0.89 13.76 23.85
CA GLU A 157 -2.09 13.75 24.70
C GLU A 157 -1.75 13.55 26.20
N ASN A 158 -0.57 12.98 26.49
CA ASN A 158 -0.09 12.75 27.85
C ASN A 158 0.82 13.88 28.40
N ARG A 159 1.00 14.97 27.67
CA ARG A 159 1.74 16.17 28.11
C ARG A 159 0.80 17.31 28.45
#